data_22b24852fb839c7d9e4d5b0e4f36381c
#
_entry.id   22b24852fb839c7d9e4d5b0e4f36381c
#
_cell.length_a   1.000
_cell.length_b   1.000
_cell.length_c   1.000
_cell.angle_alpha   90.00
_cell.angle_beta   90.00
_cell.angle_gamma   90.00
#
_symmetry.space_group_name_H-M   'P 1'
#
loop_
_entity.id
_entity.type
_entity.pdbx_description
1 polymer ?
#
loop_
_entity_poly.entity_id
_entity_poly.type
_entity_poly.pdbx_seq_one_letter_code
_entity_poly.pdbx_strand_id
1 'polypeptide(L)'
;MEPSELASKKAYRGLPMEGMLASWYAKNTAKLAADFKACARRIAAQLAPGACVLEVAPGPGYLAIELAKLGRYRITGVDISRSFVRMATEHAARAAIDAEFRQGDAAALPLADETFDFIVCRAAFKNFSSPMTALNEMHRVLRPGGKALIIDMRNDASDETIDSTVEDMRLGPVDAFLTRAIFKHMLRRRAYSRDDFARMAAASPFARADIEEAAMGFDVWLRKSSATT
;
A
#
# COMPACT_ATOMS: atom_id res chain seq x y z
N MET A 1 -13.78 12.86 -22.99
CA MET A 1 -13.38 12.33 -21.68
C MET A 1 -13.48 10.82 -21.79
N GLU A 2 -12.35 10.11 -21.81
CA GLU A 2 -12.33 8.67 -22.03
C GLU A 2 -13.01 7.89 -20.88
N PRO A 3 -13.64 6.72 -21.15
CA PRO A 3 -14.28 5.91 -20.11
C PRO A 3 -13.35 5.51 -18.96
N SER A 4 -12.04 5.47 -19.19
CA SER A 4 -11.00 5.17 -18.20
C SER A 4 -10.85 6.26 -17.12
N GLU A 5 -11.13 7.52 -17.42
CA GLU A 5 -11.02 8.64 -16.47
C GLU A 5 -12.18 8.70 -15.46
N LEU A 6 -13.37 8.28 -15.89
CA LEU A 6 -14.57 8.19 -15.04
C LEU A 6 -14.49 7.02 -14.06
N ALA A 7 -13.88 5.89 -14.47
CA ALA A 7 -13.65 4.75 -13.59
C ALA A 7 -12.64 5.09 -12.49
N SER A 8 -11.56 5.84 -12.80
CA SER A 8 -10.53 6.22 -11.83
C SER A 8 -11.06 7.13 -10.70
N LYS A 9 -12.03 8.02 -10.99
CA LYS A 9 -12.64 8.90 -9.99
C LYS A 9 -13.54 8.16 -8.99
N LYS A 10 -14.07 7.00 -9.34
CA LYS A 10 -14.92 6.17 -8.46
C LYS A 10 -14.12 5.20 -7.59
N ALA A 11 -12.92 4.84 -7.99
CA ALA A 11 -12.11 3.83 -7.31
C ALA A 11 -11.27 4.38 -6.15
N TYR A 12 -11.14 5.71 -6.03
CA TYR A 12 -10.34 6.38 -5.01
C TYR A 12 -11.15 7.44 -4.25
N ARG A 13 -11.09 7.42 -2.92
CA ARG A 13 -11.82 8.35 -2.02
C ARG A 13 -11.16 9.71 -1.85
N GLY A 14 -10.05 9.98 -2.50
CA GLY A 14 -9.27 11.19 -2.35
C GLY A 14 -9.25 12.08 -3.59
N LEU A 15 -8.39 13.09 -3.53
CA LEU A 15 -7.99 13.83 -4.73
C LEU A 15 -7.16 12.89 -5.61
N PRO A 16 -7.36 12.90 -6.93
CA PRO A 16 -6.54 12.11 -7.83
C PRO A 16 -5.05 12.42 -7.62
N MET A 17 -4.26 11.39 -7.35
CA MET A 17 -2.81 11.54 -7.12
C MET A 17 -2.08 11.62 -8.46
N GLU A 18 -2.32 12.72 -9.20
CA GLU A 18 -1.77 12.96 -10.52
C GLU A 18 -0.95 14.26 -10.59
N GLY A 19 -0.07 14.38 -11.58
CA GLY A 19 0.68 15.58 -11.89
C GLY A 19 1.47 16.15 -10.72
N MET A 20 1.24 17.44 -10.41
CA MET A 20 1.96 18.15 -9.34
C MET A 20 1.69 17.59 -7.95
N LEU A 21 0.46 17.10 -7.67
CA LEU A 21 0.14 16.51 -6.38
C LEU A 21 0.90 15.20 -6.17
N ALA A 22 0.99 14.35 -7.19
CA ALA A 22 1.80 13.14 -7.15
C ALA A 22 3.29 13.46 -6.95
N SER A 23 3.81 14.49 -7.62
CA SER A 23 5.20 14.92 -7.48
C SER A 23 5.52 15.45 -6.09
N TRP A 24 4.63 16.26 -5.52
CA TRP A 24 4.74 16.75 -4.15
C TRP A 24 4.73 15.60 -3.14
N TYR A 25 3.79 14.65 -3.30
CA TYR A 25 3.71 13.47 -2.46
C TYR A 25 5.00 12.63 -2.55
N ALA A 26 5.47 12.33 -3.75
CA ALA A 26 6.70 11.57 -3.98
C ALA A 26 7.90 12.23 -3.30
N LYS A 27 8.07 13.56 -3.46
CA LYS A 27 9.18 14.31 -2.82
C LYS A 27 9.15 14.22 -1.29
N ASN A 28 7.97 14.32 -0.68
CA ASN A 28 7.85 14.28 0.78
C ASN A 28 8.00 12.86 1.32
N THR A 29 7.43 11.85 0.66
CA THR A 29 7.55 10.46 1.09
C THR A 29 8.94 9.87 0.85
N ALA A 30 9.74 10.40 -0.08
CA ALA A 30 11.15 10.01 -0.25
C ALA A 30 11.99 10.21 1.03
N LYS A 31 11.58 11.14 1.90
CA LYS A 31 12.23 11.39 3.20
C LYS A 31 12.07 10.23 4.19
N LEU A 32 11.09 9.36 3.97
CA LEU A 32 10.82 8.17 4.77
C LEU A 32 11.64 6.94 4.35
N ALA A 33 12.81 7.14 3.73
CA ALA A 33 13.63 6.05 3.20
C ALA A 33 14.02 5.02 4.27
N ALA A 34 14.25 5.43 5.52
CA ALA A 34 14.54 4.52 6.63
C ALA A 34 13.36 3.58 6.93
N ASP A 35 12.13 4.11 6.90
CA ASP A 35 10.90 3.35 7.15
C ASP A 35 10.63 2.34 6.01
N PHE A 36 10.87 2.75 4.75
CA PHE A 36 10.76 1.83 3.63
C PHE A 36 11.76 0.68 3.72
N LYS A 37 13.01 0.97 4.12
CA LYS A 37 14.04 -0.06 4.35
C LYS A 37 13.67 -1.00 5.49
N ALA A 38 13.17 -0.48 6.60
CA ALA A 38 12.73 -1.28 7.74
C ALA A 38 11.54 -2.18 7.35
N CYS A 39 10.55 -1.63 6.66
CA CYS A 39 9.40 -2.36 6.15
C CYS A 39 9.83 -3.46 5.15
N ALA A 40 10.71 -3.14 4.21
CA ALA A 40 11.24 -4.10 3.24
C ALA A 40 11.95 -5.27 3.92
N ARG A 41 12.79 -5.03 4.94
CA ARG A 41 13.45 -6.10 5.71
C ARG A 41 12.45 -7.00 6.42
N ARG A 42 11.40 -6.44 7.00
CA ARG A 42 10.35 -7.19 7.68
C ARG A 42 9.59 -8.08 6.71
N ILE A 43 9.27 -7.57 5.51
CA ILE A 43 8.64 -8.35 4.45
C ILE A 43 9.60 -9.44 3.94
N ALA A 44 10.86 -9.11 3.67
CA ALA A 44 11.86 -10.06 3.17
C ALA A 44 12.05 -11.26 4.11
N ALA A 45 11.93 -11.06 5.42
CA ALA A 45 11.98 -12.14 6.41
C ALA A 45 10.80 -13.16 6.30
N GLN A 46 9.74 -12.82 5.54
CA GLN A 46 8.59 -13.69 5.28
C GLN A 46 8.67 -14.40 3.91
N LEU A 47 9.66 -14.07 3.09
CA LEU A 47 9.73 -14.48 1.69
C LEU A 47 10.77 -15.58 1.46
N ALA A 48 10.41 -16.55 0.65
CA ALA A 48 11.38 -17.48 0.07
C ALA A 48 12.15 -16.82 -1.10
N PRO A 49 13.37 -17.25 -1.41
CA PRO A 49 14.08 -16.82 -2.61
C PRO A 49 13.24 -17.06 -3.87
N GLY A 50 13.18 -16.06 -4.75
CA GLY A 50 12.40 -16.13 -5.99
C GLY A 50 10.91 -15.86 -5.84
N ALA A 51 10.43 -15.50 -4.64
CA ALA A 51 9.02 -15.20 -4.39
C ALA A 51 8.48 -14.11 -5.34
N CYS A 52 7.22 -14.31 -5.77
CA CYS A 52 6.45 -13.30 -6.49
C CYS A 52 5.73 -12.38 -5.49
N VAL A 53 6.01 -11.10 -5.56
CA VAL A 53 5.45 -10.10 -4.64
C VAL A 53 4.65 -9.07 -5.42
N LEU A 54 3.44 -8.79 -4.95
CA LEU A 54 2.59 -7.70 -5.43
C LEU A 54 2.59 -6.56 -4.42
N GLU A 55 2.91 -5.35 -4.85
CA GLU A 55 2.59 -4.14 -4.10
C GLU A 55 1.33 -3.48 -4.69
N VAL A 56 0.26 -3.41 -3.89
CA VAL A 56 -0.99 -2.73 -4.27
C VAL A 56 -0.89 -1.28 -3.84
N ALA A 57 -1.06 -0.37 -4.80
CA ALA A 57 -0.88 1.07 -4.66
C ALA A 57 0.53 1.46 -4.19
N PRO A 58 1.59 1.09 -4.95
CA PRO A 58 3.00 1.36 -4.61
C PRO A 58 3.35 2.85 -4.57
N GLY A 59 2.49 3.73 -5.09
CA GLY A 59 2.83 5.12 -5.27
C GLY A 59 4.12 5.27 -6.10
N PRO A 60 5.12 6.05 -5.62
CA PRO A 60 6.39 6.23 -6.32
C PRO A 60 7.31 4.99 -6.35
N GLY A 61 6.89 3.83 -5.81
CA GLY A 61 7.61 2.55 -5.87
C GLY A 61 8.75 2.39 -4.86
N TYR A 62 8.82 3.21 -3.82
CA TYR A 62 9.96 3.20 -2.89
C TYR A 62 10.08 1.88 -2.11
N LEU A 63 8.97 1.31 -1.64
CA LEU A 63 9.00 0.04 -0.91
C LEU A 63 9.38 -1.11 -1.83
N ALA A 64 8.79 -1.20 -3.03
CA ALA A 64 9.13 -2.19 -4.05
C ALA A 64 10.63 -2.20 -4.35
N ILE A 65 11.22 -1.01 -4.55
CA ILE A 65 12.65 -0.85 -4.84
C ILE A 65 13.51 -1.29 -3.66
N GLU A 66 13.19 -0.89 -2.43
CA GLU A 66 13.94 -1.30 -1.25
C GLU A 66 13.82 -2.82 -1.00
N LEU A 67 12.66 -3.42 -1.29
CA LEU A 67 12.47 -4.86 -1.19
C LEU A 67 13.30 -5.61 -2.25
N ALA A 68 13.31 -5.14 -3.49
CA ALA A 68 14.08 -5.75 -4.58
C ALA A 68 15.59 -5.77 -4.31
N LYS A 69 16.12 -4.81 -3.55
CA LYS A 69 17.53 -4.78 -3.15
C LYS A 69 17.92 -5.88 -2.16
N LEU A 70 16.95 -6.49 -1.48
CA LEU A 70 17.19 -7.47 -0.41
C LEU A 70 17.23 -8.92 -0.89
N GLY A 71 16.78 -9.19 -2.11
CA GLY A 71 16.73 -10.56 -2.62
C GLY A 71 16.29 -10.64 -4.07
N ARG A 72 16.33 -11.85 -4.61
CA ARG A 72 15.86 -12.12 -5.98
C ARG A 72 14.34 -12.35 -5.98
N TYR A 73 13.57 -11.29 -5.78
CA TYR A 73 12.11 -11.32 -5.84
C TYR A 73 11.61 -10.84 -7.20
N ARG A 74 10.48 -11.40 -7.66
CA ARG A 74 9.74 -10.88 -8.81
C ARG A 74 8.69 -9.90 -8.28
N ILE A 75 8.92 -8.61 -8.47
CA ILE A 75 8.08 -7.58 -7.89
C ILE A 75 7.20 -6.96 -8.98
N THR A 76 5.90 -6.95 -8.71
CA THR A 76 4.90 -6.24 -9.51
C THR A 76 4.22 -5.19 -8.63
N GLY A 77 4.04 -3.98 -9.14
CA GLY A 77 3.25 -2.93 -8.52
C GLY A 77 2.02 -2.60 -9.37
N VAL A 78 0.87 -2.43 -8.74
CA VAL A 78 -0.35 -1.96 -9.42
C VAL A 78 -0.86 -0.71 -8.73
N ASP A 79 -0.91 0.41 -9.45
CA ASP A 79 -1.41 1.69 -8.94
C ASP A 79 -2.46 2.28 -9.89
N ILE A 80 -3.44 2.96 -9.34
CA ILE A 80 -4.48 3.62 -10.13
C ILE A 80 -3.96 4.90 -10.82
N SER A 81 -2.95 5.54 -10.25
CA SER A 81 -2.33 6.77 -10.74
C SER A 81 -1.32 6.47 -11.85
N ARG A 82 -1.57 7.02 -13.05
CA ARG A 82 -0.61 6.99 -14.16
C ARG A 82 0.70 7.69 -13.80
N SER A 83 0.60 8.79 -13.06
CA SER A 83 1.77 9.54 -12.60
C SER A 83 2.66 8.70 -11.69
N PHE A 84 2.06 7.95 -10.75
CA PHE A 84 2.83 7.07 -9.87
C PHE A 84 3.42 5.88 -10.61
N VAL A 85 2.68 5.23 -11.51
CA VAL A 85 3.21 4.13 -12.33
C VAL A 85 4.45 4.59 -13.10
N ARG A 86 4.38 5.76 -13.77
CA ARG A 86 5.53 6.32 -14.46
C ARG A 86 6.70 6.59 -13.51
N MET A 87 6.45 7.25 -12.38
CA MET A 87 7.50 7.55 -11.39
C MET A 87 8.16 6.29 -10.84
N ALA A 88 7.36 5.28 -10.49
CA ALA A 88 7.87 4.00 -9.96
C ALA A 88 8.76 3.29 -11.00
N THR A 89 8.33 3.26 -12.27
CA THR A 89 9.12 2.70 -13.38
C THR A 89 10.43 3.47 -13.56
N GLU A 90 10.40 4.80 -13.56
CA GLU A 90 11.60 5.63 -13.66
C GLU A 90 12.54 5.44 -12.45
N HIS A 91 12.00 5.33 -11.24
CA HIS A 91 12.80 5.10 -10.03
C HIS A 91 13.45 3.72 -10.05
N ALA A 92 12.73 2.68 -10.46
CA ALA A 92 13.28 1.33 -10.60
C ALA A 92 14.41 1.27 -11.64
N ALA A 93 14.20 1.89 -12.80
CA ALA A 93 15.21 1.97 -13.85
C ALA A 93 16.48 2.69 -13.36
N ARG A 94 16.36 3.83 -12.68
CA ARG A 94 17.50 4.56 -12.08
C ARG A 94 18.24 3.74 -11.02
N ALA A 95 17.53 2.88 -10.31
CA ALA A 95 18.10 2.01 -9.29
C ALA A 95 18.63 0.68 -9.85
N ALA A 96 18.53 0.45 -11.17
CA ALA A 96 18.84 -0.81 -11.86
C ALA A 96 18.09 -2.01 -11.23
N ILE A 97 16.82 -1.80 -10.87
CA ILE A 97 15.93 -2.81 -10.29
C ILE A 97 14.97 -3.31 -11.37
N ASP A 98 14.88 -4.64 -11.49
CA ASP A 98 13.87 -5.31 -12.30
C ASP A 98 12.57 -5.46 -11.50
N ALA A 99 11.67 -4.49 -11.69
CA ALA A 99 10.33 -4.50 -11.09
C ALA A 99 9.34 -3.95 -12.12
N GLU A 100 8.17 -4.57 -12.20
CA GLU A 100 7.13 -4.18 -13.14
C GLU A 100 6.07 -3.31 -12.45
N PHE A 101 5.68 -2.19 -13.08
CA PHE A 101 4.59 -1.34 -12.58
C PHE A 101 3.52 -1.19 -13.65
N ARG A 102 2.26 -1.45 -13.26
CA ARG A 102 1.09 -1.40 -14.13
C ARG A 102 0.04 -0.45 -13.57
N GLN A 103 -0.70 0.20 -14.47
CA GLN A 103 -1.90 0.91 -14.07
C GLN A 103 -3.04 -0.07 -13.85
N GLY A 104 -3.77 0.07 -12.73
CA GLY A 104 -4.93 -0.77 -12.43
C GLY A 104 -5.64 -0.34 -11.16
N ASP A 105 -6.88 -0.81 -11.02
CA ASP A 105 -7.69 -0.63 -9.83
C ASP A 105 -7.47 -1.82 -8.86
N ALA A 106 -7.27 -1.54 -7.58
CA ALA A 106 -7.19 -2.58 -6.55
C ALA A 106 -8.46 -3.45 -6.46
N ALA A 107 -9.60 -2.91 -6.87
CA ALA A 107 -10.89 -3.63 -6.93
C ALA A 107 -11.08 -4.44 -8.22
N ALA A 108 -10.15 -4.37 -9.18
CA ALA A 108 -10.17 -5.13 -10.43
C ALA A 108 -8.72 -5.29 -10.92
N LEU A 109 -7.92 -6.07 -10.20
CA LEU A 109 -6.49 -6.23 -10.49
C LEU A 109 -6.28 -6.90 -11.86
N PRO A 110 -5.51 -6.26 -12.79
CA PRO A 110 -5.23 -6.81 -14.12
C PRO A 110 -4.17 -7.92 -14.05
N LEU A 111 -4.40 -8.90 -13.19
CA LEU A 111 -3.45 -9.96 -12.84
C LEU A 111 -4.18 -11.32 -12.79
N ALA A 112 -3.47 -12.40 -13.15
CA ALA A 112 -4.03 -13.74 -13.10
C ALA A 112 -4.20 -14.24 -11.64
N ASP A 113 -5.08 -15.20 -11.46
CA ASP A 113 -5.30 -15.88 -10.19
C ASP A 113 -4.01 -16.56 -9.72
N GLU A 114 -3.86 -16.68 -8.42
CA GLU A 114 -2.82 -17.50 -7.78
C GLU A 114 -1.40 -17.27 -8.31
N THR A 115 -1.08 -15.99 -8.54
CA THR A 115 0.21 -15.58 -9.13
C THR A 115 1.25 -15.23 -8.07
N PHE A 116 0.81 -14.68 -6.91
CA PHE A 116 1.70 -14.07 -5.94
C PHE A 116 1.81 -14.90 -4.66
N ASP A 117 3.02 -14.95 -4.11
CA ASP A 117 3.31 -15.58 -2.82
C ASP A 117 3.06 -14.60 -1.67
N PHE A 118 3.20 -13.30 -1.95
CA PHE A 118 3.01 -12.25 -0.97
C PHE A 118 2.39 -10.98 -1.61
N ILE A 119 1.51 -10.33 -0.86
CA ILE A 119 0.95 -9.01 -1.22
C ILE A 119 1.25 -8.01 -0.12
N VAL A 120 1.62 -6.79 -0.49
CA VAL A 120 1.68 -5.67 0.44
C VAL A 120 0.86 -4.49 -0.08
N CYS A 121 0.14 -3.81 0.84
CA CYS A 121 -0.53 -2.53 0.59
C CYS A 121 -0.17 -1.58 1.74
N ARG A 122 0.59 -0.51 1.45
CA ARG A 122 1.06 0.41 2.48
C ARG A 122 0.48 1.80 2.29
N ALA A 123 -0.16 2.33 3.35
CA ALA A 123 -0.70 3.69 3.46
C ALA A 123 -1.77 4.06 2.40
N ALA A 124 -2.43 3.07 1.79
CA ALA A 124 -3.35 3.29 0.67
C ALA A 124 -4.75 2.72 0.88
N PHE A 125 -4.90 1.63 1.65
CA PHE A 125 -6.14 0.87 1.77
C PHE A 125 -7.32 1.72 2.25
N LYS A 126 -7.13 2.64 3.19
CA LYS A 126 -8.14 3.60 3.67
C LYS A 126 -8.74 4.47 2.57
N ASN A 127 -8.05 4.60 1.43
CA ASN A 127 -8.48 5.41 0.30
C ASN A 127 -9.23 4.61 -0.77
N PHE A 128 -9.33 3.30 -0.65
CA PHE A 128 -10.08 2.48 -1.60
C PHE A 128 -11.58 2.72 -1.46
N SER A 129 -12.28 2.96 -2.57
CA SER A 129 -13.73 3.13 -2.56
C SER A 129 -14.48 1.81 -2.37
N SER A 130 -13.87 0.69 -2.77
CA SER A 130 -14.42 -0.65 -2.66
C SER A 130 -13.47 -1.60 -1.92
N PRO A 131 -13.26 -1.40 -0.60
CA PRO A 131 -12.23 -2.15 0.15
C PRO A 131 -12.52 -3.66 0.19
N MET A 132 -13.78 -4.08 0.26
CA MET A 132 -14.14 -5.50 0.24
C MET A 132 -13.80 -6.15 -1.10
N THR A 133 -14.07 -5.46 -2.22
CA THR A 133 -13.71 -5.96 -3.54
C THR A 133 -12.19 -6.04 -3.69
N ALA A 134 -11.45 -5.06 -3.16
CA ALA A 134 -9.99 -5.11 -3.15
C ALA A 134 -9.45 -6.29 -2.33
N LEU A 135 -10.05 -6.62 -1.17
CA LEU A 135 -9.68 -7.82 -0.40
C LEU A 135 -9.95 -9.11 -1.19
N ASN A 136 -11.09 -9.17 -1.90
CA ASN A 136 -11.40 -10.32 -2.75
C ASN A 136 -10.38 -10.48 -3.89
N GLU A 137 -9.99 -9.38 -4.53
CA GLU A 137 -8.98 -9.39 -5.57
C GLU A 137 -7.60 -9.77 -5.03
N MET A 138 -7.19 -9.23 -3.88
CA MET A 138 -5.96 -9.65 -3.20
C MET A 138 -5.98 -11.15 -2.91
N HIS A 139 -7.11 -11.68 -2.41
CA HIS A 139 -7.24 -13.12 -2.17
C HIS A 139 -7.18 -13.93 -3.47
N ARG A 140 -7.83 -13.46 -4.55
CA ARG A 140 -7.85 -14.14 -5.84
C ARG A 140 -6.44 -14.32 -6.40
N VAL A 141 -5.64 -13.25 -6.40
CA VAL A 141 -4.29 -13.26 -7.01
C VAL A 141 -3.22 -13.90 -6.12
N LEU A 142 -3.48 -14.11 -4.83
CA LEU A 142 -2.61 -14.87 -3.93
C LEU A 142 -2.67 -16.36 -4.24
N ARG A 143 -1.53 -17.03 -4.18
CA ARG A 143 -1.42 -18.49 -4.17
C ARG A 143 -2.00 -19.07 -2.89
N PRO A 144 -2.47 -20.32 -2.90
CA PRO A 144 -2.76 -21.06 -1.67
C PRO A 144 -1.55 -21.03 -0.72
N GLY A 145 -1.79 -20.70 0.56
CA GLY A 145 -0.72 -20.50 1.56
C GLY A 145 -0.04 -19.14 1.51
N GLY A 146 -0.33 -18.31 0.52
CA GLY A 146 0.19 -16.95 0.39
C GLY A 146 -0.32 -16.00 1.49
N LYS A 147 0.40 -14.90 1.69
CA LYS A 147 0.13 -13.91 2.73
C LYS A 147 -0.09 -12.52 2.13
N ALA A 148 -0.96 -11.72 2.76
CA ALA A 148 -1.04 -10.29 2.48
C ALA A 148 -0.81 -9.48 3.76
N LEU A 149 -0.15 -8.34 3.62
CA LEU A 149 0.09 -7.37 4.68
C LEU A 149 -0.47 -6.01 4.26
N ILE A 150 -1.45 -5.51 5.01
CA ILE A 150 -1.93 -4.15 4.88
C ILE A 150 -1.35 -3.34 6.03
N ILE A 151 -0.61 -2.28 5.70
CA ILE A 151 -0.05 -1.32 6.67
C ILE A 151 -0.79 -0.01 6.47
N ASP A 152 -1.65 0.36 7.40
CA ASP A 152 -2.42 1.59 7.24
C ASP A 152 -2.67 2.32 8.56
N MET A 153 -3.03 3.60 8.45
CA MET A 153 -3.30 4.48 9.58
C MET A 153 -4.54 4.01 10.35
N ARG A 154 -4.47 4.17 11.67
CA ARG A 154 -5.62 3.96 12.57
C ARG A 154 -6.47 5.23 12.70
N ASN A 155 -7.79 5.08 12.85
CA ASN A 155 -8.72 6.20 12.95
C ASN A 155 -8.73 6.86 14.33
N ASP A 156 -8.19 6.18 15.35
CA ASP A 156 -8.11 6.60 16.75
C ASP A 156 -6.70 7.06 17.16
N ALA A 157 -5.79 7.29 16.17
CA ALA A 157 -4.49 7.90 16.44
C ALA A 157 -4.65 9.26 17.13
N SER A 158 -3.98 9.48 18.28
CA SER A 158 -4.06 10.72 19.01
C SER A 158 -3.40 11.88 18.26
N ASP A 159 -3.77 13.10 18.60
CA ASP A 159 -3.17 14.29 18.01
C ASP A 159 -1.67 14.37 18.32
N GLU A 160 -1.27 13.98 19.53
CA GLU A 160 0.13 13.93 19.97
C GLU A 160 0.95 12.93 19.15
N THR A 161 0.37 11.75 18.86
CA THR A 161 1.01 10.74 18.02
C THR A 161 1.20 11.24 16.59
N ILE A 162 0.19 11.94 16.05
CA ILE A 162 0.28 12.54 14.72
C ILE A 162 1.35 13.63 14.71
N ASP A 163 1.38 14.50 15.71
CA ASP A 163 2.33 15.60 15.82
C ASP A 163 3.77 15.08 15.89
N SER A 164 4.05 14.10 16.76
CA SER A 164 5.36 13.45 16.87
C SER A 164 5.78 12.79 15.55
N THR A 165 4.85 12.10 14.88
CA THR A 165 5.14 11.47 13.58
C THR A 165 5.53 12.51 12.53
N VAL A 166 4.85 13.65 12.48
CA VAL A 166 5.16 14.72 11.52
C VAL A 166 6.49 15.38 11.85
N GLU A 167 6.86 15.51 13.13
CA GLU A 167 8.17 16.00 13.56
C GLU A 167 9.30 15.07 13.10
N ASP A 168 9.13 13.76 13.25
CA ASP A 168 10.09 12.75 12.81
C ASP A 168 10.32 12.76 11.28
N MET A 169 9.33 13.21 10.51
CA MET A 169 9.46 13.38 9.05
C MET A 169 10.43 14.52 8.65
N ARG A 170 10.83 15.39 9.58
CA ARG A 170 11.77 16.51 9.36
C ARG A 170 11.39 17.37 8.16
N LEU A 171 10.11 17.69 8.04
CA LEU A 171 9.57 18.52 6.98
C LEU A 171 9.89 20.00 7.23
N GLY A 172 9.88 20.82 6.16
CA GLY A 172 9.88 22.28 6.32
C GLY A 172 8.59 22.75 7.01
N PRO A 173 8.57 23.97 7.61
CA PRO A 173 7.44 24.43 8.42
C PRO A 173 6.08 24.38 7.70
N VAL A 174 6.05 24.78 6.44
CA VAL A 174 4.82 24.78 5.61
C VAL A 174 4.36 23.34 5.34
N ASP A 175 5.27 22.49 4.91
CA ASP A 175 4.97 21.07 4.62
C ASP A 175 4.54 20.34 5.90
N ALA A 176 5.15 20.62 7.04
CA ALA A 176 4.79 20.05 8.34
C ALA A 176 3.35 20.47 8.73
N PHE A 177 3.03 21.75 8.60
CA PHE A 177 1.68 22.24 8.87
C PHE A 177 0.63 21.57 7.98
N LEU A 178 0.87 21.54 6.67
CA LEU A 178 -0.04 20.91 5.72
C LEU A 178 -0.19 19.40 5.98
N THR A 179 0.91 18.70 6.23
CA THR A 179 0.90 17.26 6.51
C THR A 179 0.11 16.96 7.79
N ARG A 180 0.31 17.76 8.84
CA ARG A 180 -0.44 17.65 10.10
C ARG A 180 -1.95 17.81 9.88
N ALA A 181 -2.35 18.85 9.13
CA ALA A 181 -3.74 19.09 8.79
C ALA A 181 -4.34 17.95 7.96
N ILE A 182 -3.61 17.44 6.98
CA ILE A 182 -4.02 16.28 6.16
C ILE A 182 -4.22 15.04 7.04
N PHE A 183 -3.29 14.74 7.94
CA PHE A 183 -3.38 13.57 8.83
C PHE A 183 -4.58 13.69 9.77
N LYS A 184 -4.71 14.81 10.48
CA LYS A 184 -5.76 15.01 11.49
C LYS A 184 -7.17 15.11 10.88
N HIS A 185 -7.32 15.81 9.76
CA HIS A 185 -8.65 16.17 9.24
C HIS A 185 -9.11 15.34 8.04
N MET A 186 -8.19 14.70 7.33
CA MET A 186 -8.53 13.96 6.12
C MET A 186 -8.23 12.46 6.23
N LEU A 187 -6.99 12.07 6.55
CA LEU A 187 -6.59 10.67 6.52
C LEU A 187 -7.17 9.89 7.71
N ARG A 188 -7.10 10.44 8.92
CA ARG A 188 -7.66 9.81 10.13
C ARG A 188 -9.16 9.54 9.99
N ARG A 189 -9.93 10.45 9.38
CA ARG A 189 -11.37 10.26 9.15
C ARG A 189 -11.70 9.16 8.13
N ARG A 190 -10.77 8.79 7.26
CA ARG A 190 -10.92 7.70 6.29
C ARG A 190 -10.35 6.39 6.78
N ALA A 191 -9.49 6.46 7.78
CA ALA A 191 -8.83 5.30 8.35
C ALA A 191 -9.84 4.38 9.05
N TYR A 192 -9.48 3.13 9.14
CA TYR A 192 -10.28 2.10 9.77
C TYR A 192 -9.84 1.86 11.22
N SER A 193 -10.77 1.40 12.04
CA SER A 193 -10.47 0.88 13.36
C SER A 193 -9.95 -0.57 13.27
N ARG A 194 -9.42 -1.08 14.39
CA ARG A 194 -9.06 -2.50 14.52
C ARG A 194 -10.27 -3.40 14.24
N ASP A 195 -11.42 -3.04 14.77
CA ASP A 195 -12.67 -3.81 14.60
C ASP A 195 -13.19 -3.75 13.16
N ASP A 196 -13.00 -2.63 12.46
CA ASP A 196 -13.33 -2.56 11.03
C ASP A 196 -12.50 -3.54 10.22
N PHE A 197 -11.19 -3.61 10.45
CA PHE A 197 -10.33 -4.57 9.79
C PHE A 197 -10.71 -6.02 10.12
N ALA A 198 -11.00 -6.32 11.39
CA ALA A 198 -11.43 -7.64 11.81
C ALA A 198 -12.74 -8.06 11.12
N ARG A 199 -13.73 -7.14 11.07
CA ARG A 199 -15.01 -7.39 10.37
C ARG A 199 -14.82 -7.59 8.87
N MET A 200 -14.01 -6.75 8.22
CA MET A 200 -13.73 -6.88 6.78
C MET A 200 -13.02 -8.20 6.47
N ALA A 201 -12.05 -8.59 7.28
CA ALA A 201 -11.37 -9.87 7.12
C ALA A 201 -12.34 -11.05 7.27
N ALA A 202 -13.19 -11.02 8.32
CA ALA A 202 -14.20 -12.06 8.56
C ALA A 202 -15.22 -12.17 7.44
N ALA A 203 -15.60 -11.06 6.80
CA ALA A 203 -16.52 -11.02 5.68
C ALA A 203 -15.86 -11.28 4.31
N SER A 204 -14.53 -11.42 4.26
CA SER A 204 -13.76 -11.71 3.04
C SER A 204 -13.39 -13.19 2.96
N PRO A 205 -12.89 -13.68 1.80
CA PRO A 205 -12.40 -15.05 1.68
C PRO A 205 -11.18 -15.37 2.56
N PHE A 206 -10.54 -14.38 3.17
CA PHE A 206 -9.48 -14.56 4.17
C PHE A 206 -10.01 -15.09 5.51
N ALA A 207 -11.30 -14.87 5.82
CA ALA A 207 -12.02 -15.27 7.01
C ALA A 207 -11.50 -14.71 8.35
N ARG A 208 -10.24 -14.31 8.45
CA ARG A 208 -9.62 -13.71 9.64
C ARG A 208 -8.39 -12.86 9.30
N ALA A 209 -8.01 -11.99 10.23
CA ALA A 209 -6.76 -11.25 10.20
C ALA A 209 -6.05 -11.34 11.55
N ASP A 210 -4.71 -11.39 11.51
CA ASP A 210 -3.87 -11.11 12.68
C ASP A 210 -3.52 -9.62 12.62
N ILE A 211 -3.91 -8.83 13.63
CA ILE A 211 -3.78 -7.37 13.62
C ILE A 211 -2.81 -6.94 14.72
N GLU A 212 -1.68 -6.40 14.30
CA GLU A 212 -0.66 -5.82 15.17
C GLU A 212 -0.85 -4.29 15.22
N GLU A 213 -0.79 -3.73 16.42
CA GLU A 213 -0.97 -2.29 16.62
C GLU A 213 0.38 -1.57 16.61
N ALA A 214 0.43 -0.45 15.91
CA ALA A 214 1.51 0.51 15.95
C ALA A 214 0.97 1.89 16.36
N ALA A 215 1.85 2.80 16.77
CA ALA A 215 1.43 4.13 17.24
C ALA A 215 0.51 4.85 16.24
N MET A 216 0.84 4.84 14.97
CA MET A 216 0.10 5.53 13.91
C MET A 216 -0.84 4.63 13.11
N GLY A 217 -0.80 3.30 13.28
CA GLY A 217 -1.52 2.42 12.37
C GLY A 217 -1.64 1.00 12.84
N PHE A 218 -2.04 0.17 11.91
CA PHE A 218 -2.14 -1.27 12.06
C PHE A 218 -1.33 -1.98 10.98
N ASP A 219 -0.75 -3.12 11.36
CA ASP A 219 -0.27 -4.14 10.46
C ASP A 219 -1.28 -5.27 10.44
N VAL A 220 -2.00 -5.38 9.34
CA VAL A 220 -3.08 -6.36 9.16
C VAL A 220 -2.57 -7.50 8.30
N TRP A 221 -2.30 -8.64 8.92
CA TRP A 221 -1.84 -9.85 8.27
C TRP A 221 -3.02 -10.72 7.87
N LEU A 222 -3.07 -11.07 6.61
CA LEU A 222 -4.08 -11.94 6.02
C LEU A 222 -3.40 -13.17 5.41
N ARG A 223 -4.06 -14.32 5.43
CA ARG A 223 -3.53 -15.58 4.87
C ARG A 223 -4.57 -16.26 4.01
N LYS A 224 -4.19 -16.63 2.80
CA LYS A 224 -4.99 -17.55 1.99
C LYS A 224 -4.74 -18.97 2.47
N SER A 225 -5.81 -19.71 2.75
CA SER A 225 -5.71 -21.11 3.17
C SER A 225 -4.90 -21.91 2.16
N SER A 226 -4.08 -22.86 2.64
CA SER A 226 -3.46 -23.84 1.75
C SER A 226 -4.54 -24.70 1.10
N ALA A 227 -4.33 -25.12 -0.14
CA ALA A 227 -5.22 -26.13 -0.73
C ALA A 227 -5.24 -27.35 0.16
N THR A 228 -6.43 -27.78 0.57
CA THR A 228 -6.59 -29.06 1.28
C THR A 228 -6.25 -30.16 0.27
N THR A 229 -5.19 -30.88 0.54
CA THR A 229 -4.78 -32.06 -0.25
C THR A 229 -5.74 -33.18 0.00
#